data_f377ee4a03cc91b19ca6a1df521efd3c
#
_entry.id   f377ee4a03cc91b19ca6a1df521efd3c
#
_cell.length_a   1.000
_cell.length_b   1.000
_cell.length_c   1.000
_cell.angle_alpha   90.00
_cell.angle_beta   90.00
_cell.angle_gamma   90.00
#
_symmetry.space_group_name_H-M   'P 1'
#
loop_
_entity.id
_entity.type
_entity.pdbx_description
1 polymer ?
#
loop_
_entity_poly.entity_id
_entity_poly.type
_entity_poly.pdbx_seq_one_letter_code
_entity_poly.pdbx_strand_id
1 'polypeptide(L)'
;MNPVACDLCGSSDATPVFTGRDARAPEQPGAFRVVECRACGLLYLNPRPEGPELAAYYPDEYYDHLASGADRPRPDPGGARAFHRRVRLAFLQRFYGYPVSAGGTGATGAGPGGWTAAAARLERWRLRVSGREAAIIPFTGEGRLLDVGCGTGKDLLRFQEAGWQVTGVEISPYAASLARARLGCEVVPGHFDEAPLEGRRFDVVRLSHVLEHLPSPRKSLGKMHRLLRPGGLLWIEVPNAASLERRLFHGHWFQWDLPRHLYHFTPATLVRLLRDTGFRPRTVKCDGRMAFFAESLANVLTERFRLRRAVGKKIAALGKPLVYALGAANRGGILTVHAVRD
;
A
#
# COMPACT_ATOMS: atom_id res chain seq x y z
N MET A 1 -10.15 16.26 -18.73
CA MET A 1 -8.81 16.64 -18.16
C MET A 1 -8.89 18.05 -17.59
N ASN A 2 -8.86 18.23 -16.27
CA ASN A 2 -9.04 19.49 -15.56
C ASN A 2 -7.73 19.95 -14.90
N PRO A 3 -7.34 21.23 -15.04
CA PRO A 3 -6.25 21.81 -14.26
C PRO A 3 -6.66 21.90 -12.79
N VAL A 4 -5.75 21.57 -11.88
CA VAL A 4 -6.00 21.57 -10.44
C VAL A 4 -4.89 22.28 -9.69
N ALA A 5 -5.24 22.91 -8.56
CA ALA A 5 -4.27 23.42 -7.61
C ALA A 5 -3.63 22.28 -6.78
N CYS A 6 -2.48 22.54 -6.21
CA CYS A 6 -1.79 21.60 -5.34
C CYS A 6 -2.62 21.29 -4.08
N ASP A 7 -3.00 20.02 -3.85
CA ASP A 7 -3.82 19.60 -2.69
C ASP A 7 -3.08 19.78 -1.35
N LEU A 8 -1.74 19.87 -1.35
CA LEU A 8 -0.96 20.08 -0.14
C LEU A 8 -0.94 21.54 0.33
N CYS A 9 -0.83 22.51 -0.59
CA CYS A 9 -0.63 23.92 -0.20
C CYS A 9 -1.54 24.92 -0.91
N GLY A 10 -2.39 24.48 -1.84
CA GLY A 10 -3.32 25.35 -2.58
C GLY A 10 -2.71 26.15 -3.73
N SER A 11 -1.37 26.10 -3.93
CA SER A 11 -0.70 26.86 -4.99
C SER A 11 -1.01 26.28 -6.38
N SER A 12 -1.19 27.15 -7.37
CA SER A 12 -1.28 26.77 -8.79
C SER A 12 0.07 26.89 -9.53
N ASP A 13 1.12 27.41 -8.86
CA ASP A 13 2.46 27.55 -9.44
C ASP A 13 3.19 26.20 -9.40
N ALA A 14 3.34 25.60 -10.58
CA ALA A 14 3.96 24.29 -10.73
C ALA A 14 4.75 24.19 -12.03
N THR A 15 5.81 23.39 -12.03
CA THR A 15 6.67 23.14 -13.19
C THR A 15 6.53 21.71 -13.68
N PRO A 16 6.51 21.45 -15.00
CA PRO A 16 6.53 20.12 -15.57
C PRO A 16 7.81 19.36 -15.18
N VAL A 17 7.63 18.09 -14.78
CA VAL A 17 8.73 17.18 -14.40
C VAL A 17 8.82 15.99 -15.34
N PHE A 18 7.66 15.44 -15.71
CA PHE A 18 7.59 14.24 -16.52
C PHE A 18 6.30 14.24 -17.34
N THR A 19 6.39 13.72 -18.56
CA THR A 19 5.22 13.46 -19.41
C THR A 19 5.29 12.01 -19.87
N GLY A 20 4.23 11.25 -19.66
CA GLY A 20 4.13 9.84 -20.02
C GLY A 20 2.75 9.45 -20.52
N ARG A 21 2.63 8.21 -20.95
CA ARG A 21 1.36 7.59 -21.39
C ARG A 21 0.91 6.54 -20.39
N ASP A 22 -0.32 6.06 -20.54
CA ASP A 22 -0.77 4.89 -19.80
C ASP A 22 0.03 3.66 -20.25
N ALA A 23 0.86 3.14 -19.36
CA ALA A 23 1.67 1.95 -19.64
C ALA A 23 0.84 0.65 -19.69
N ARG A 24 -0.42 0.67 -19.22
CA ARG A 24 -1.33 -0.48 -19.25
C ARG A 24 -2.21 -0.50 -20.51
N ALA A 25 -2.37 0.66 -21.15
CA ALA A 25 -3.13 0.84 -22.39
C ALA A 25 -2.35 1.75 -23.35
N PRO A 26 -1.17 1.29 -23.82
CA PRO A 26 -0.26 2.12 -24.63
C PRO A 26 -0.85 2.54 -25.97
N GLU A 27 -1.87 1.83 -26.46
CA GLU A 27 -2.63 2.13 -27.68
C GLU A 27 -3.60 3.31 -27.50
N GLN A 28 -3.97 3.65 -26.27
CA GLN A 28 -4.85 4.79 -26.02
C GLN A 28 -4.12 6.11 -26.28
N PRO A 29 -4.72 7.03 -27.06
CA PRO A 29 -4.11 8.33 -27.30
C PRO A 29 -4.12 9.17 -26.02
N GLY A 30 -3.07 9.97 -25.85
CA GLY A 30 -2.97 10.90 -24.75
C GLY A 30 -1.64 10.83 -24.03
N ALA A 31 -1.26 11.96 -23.49
CA ALA A 31 -0.09 12.10 -22.64
C ALA A 31 -0.48 12.80 -21.35
N PHE A 32 0.00 12.27 -20.25
CA PHE A 32 -0.27 12.77 -18.90
C PHE A 32 0.97 13.48 -18.38
N ARG A 33 0.79 14.66 -17.82
CA ARG A 33 1.88 15.48 -17.33
C ARG A 33 1.91 15.49 -15.80
N VAL A 34 3.03 15.06 -15.23
CA VAL A 34 3.32 15.24 -13.82
C VAL A 34 4.05 16.56 -13.63
N VAL A 35 3.60 17.35 -12.67
CA VAL A 35 4.18 18.64 -12.30
C VAL A 35 4.68 18.60 -10.86
N GLU A 36 5.65 19.47 -10.54
CA GLU A 36 6.11 19.73 -9.19
C GLU A 36 5.62 21.10 -8.73
N CYS A 37 4.92 21.14 -7.61
CA CYS A 37 4.53 22.39 -6.97
C CYS A 37 5.76 23.16 -6.51
N ARG A 38 5.94 24.39 -6.97
CA ARG A 38 7.09 25.23 -6.58
C ARG A 38 7.06 25.65 -5.12
N ALA A 39 5.88 25.73 -4.52
CA ALA A 39 5.74 26.16 -3.13
C ALA A 39 6.01 25.04 -2.12
N CYS A 40 5.75 23.74 -2.46
CA CYS A 40 5.85 22.65 -1.47
C CYS A 40 6.55 21.39 -1.96
N GLY A 41 6.91 21.29 -3.25
CA GLY A 41 7.59 20.13 -3.81
C GLY A 41 6.72 18.88 -4.00
N LEU A 42 5.37 18.99 -3.85
CA LEU A 42 4.49 17.85 -4.15
C LEU A 42 4.45 17.62 -5.65
N LEU A 43 4.65 16.36 -6.06
CA LEU A 43 4.48 15.93 -7.44
C LEU A 43 3.05 15.46 -7.65
N TYR A 44 2.38 15.94 -8.69
CA TYR A 44 1.00 15.56 -8.98
C TYR A 44 0.67 15.65 -10.47
N LEU A 45 -0.36 14.94 -10.88
CA LEU A 45 -0.86 14.95 -12.26
C LEU A 45 -1.62 16.25 -12.53
N ASN A 46 -1.21 17.01 -13.57
CA ASN A 46 -1.89 18.28 -13.93
C ASN A 46 -1.67 18.64 -15.42
N PRO A 47 -2.75 18.79 -16.23
CA PRO A 47 -4.16 18.52 -15.89
C PRO A 47 -4.41 17.02 -15.68
N ARG A 48 -5.51 16.69 -14.98
CA ARG A 48 -5.85 15.29 -14.65
C ARG A 48 -7.28 14.91 -15.03
N PRO A 49 -7.57 13.61 -15.26
CA PRO A 49 -8.94 13.10 -15.37
C PRO A 49 -9.63 13.15 -14.00
N GLU A 50 -10.94 13.36 -13.99
CA GLU A 50 -11.78 13.37 -12.79
C GLU A 50 -13.09 12.63 -13.03
N GLY A 51 -13.74 12.17 -11.95
CA GLY A 51 -15.04 11.50 -12.01
C GLY A 51 -15.08 10.32 -13.00
N PRO A 52 -16.07 10.31 -13.93
CA PRO A 52 -16.21 9.20 -14.90
C PRO A 52 -15.01 9.02 -15.83
N GLU A 53 -14.31 10.11 -16.16
CA GLU A 53 -13.09 10.04 -16.98
C GLU A 53 -11.98 9.24 -16.26
N LEU A 54 -11.81 9.45 -14.94
CA LEU A 54 -10.85 8.69 -14.14
C LEU A 54 -11.31 7.23 -13.97
N ALA A 55 -12.62 7.00 -13.77
CA ALA A 55 -13.17 5.66 -13.59
C ALA A 55 -12.89 4.74 -14.79
N ALA A 56 -12.83 5.28 -16.02
CA ALA A 56 -12.52 4.53 -17.23
C ALA A 56 -11.13 3.85 -17.21
N TYR A 57 -10.21 4.30 -16.33
CA TYR A 57 -8.88 3.69 -16.15
C TYR A 57 -8.85 2.55 -15.14
N TYR A 58 -10.03 2.16 -14.59
CA TYR A 58 -10.21 1.05 -13.65
C TYR A 58 -11.25 0.04 -14.17
N PRO A 59 -11.02 -0.61 -15.32
CA PRO A 59 -11.94 -1.64 -15.82
C PRO A 59 -11.95 -2.85 -14.88
N ASP A 60 -12.99 -3.70 -14.94
CA ASP A 60 -13.13 -4.86 -14.05
C ASP A 60 -11.95 -5.84 -14.18
N GLU A 61 -11.36 -5.98 -15.36
CA GLU A 61 -10.18 -6.80 -15.61
C GLU A 61 -8.95 -6.34 -14.81
N TYR A 62 -8.90 -5.08 -14.41
CA TYR A 62 -7.86 -4.57 -13.50
C TYR A 62 -7.86 -5.34 -12.18
N TYR A 63 -9.05 -5.71 -11.70
CA TYR A 63 -9.26 -6.45 -10.45
C TYR A 63 -9.14 -7.95 -10.58
N ASP A 64 -9.34 -8.53 -11.78
CA ASP A 64 -9.22 -9.98 -12.03
C ASP A 64 -7.79 -10.48 -11.77
N HIS A 65 -6.77 -9.71 -12.11
CA HIS A 65 -5.39 -10.02 -11.77
C HIS A 65 -5.13 -10.07 -10.26
N LEU A 66 -5.89 -9.30 -9.48
CA LEU A 66 -5.82 -9.31 -8.02
C LEU A 66 -6.61 -10.49 -7.44
N ALA A 67 -7.67 -10.93 -8.12
CA ALA A 67 -8.49 -12.07 -7.73
C ALA A 67 -7.81 -13.42 -8.03
N SER A 68 -7.20 -13.57 -9.19
CA SER A 68 -6.68 -14.84 -9.71
C SER A 68 -5.60 -15.55 -8.88
N GLY A 69 -5.01 -14.86 -7.92
CA GLY A 69 -4.05 -15.45 -6.96
C GLY A 69 -4.65 -15.94 -5.64
N ALA A 70 -5.98 -15.87 -5.45
CA ALA A 70 -6.62 -15.94 -4.14
C ALA A 70 -7.69 -17.03 -3.98
N ASP A 71 -8.20 -17.62 -5.05
CA ASP A 71 -9.44 -18.43 -5.01
C ASP A 71 -9.26 -19.93 -4.71
N ARG A 72 -8.06 -20.38 -4.41
CA ARG A 72 -7.90 -21.76 -3.95
C ARG A 72 -7.93 -21.78 -2.42
N PRO A 73 -8.92 -22.50 -1.80
CA PRO A 73 -8.82 -22.86 -0.41
C PRO A 73 -7.44 -23.51 -0.21
N ARG A 74 -6.59 -22.87 0.57
CA ARG A 74 -5.26 -23.47 0.82
C ARG A 74 -5.47 -24.66 1.73
N PRO A 75 -5.19 -25.90 1.29
CA PRO A 75 -5.23 -27.03 2.19
C PRO A 75 -4.29 -26.76 3.37
N ASP A 76 -4.60 -27.36 4.52
CA ASP A 76 -3.79 -27.18 5.74
C ASP A 76 -2.31 -27.34 5.39
N PRO A 77 -1.49 -26.30 5.58
CA PRO A 77 -0.11 -26.32 5.11
C PRO A 77 0.70 -27.28 5.99
N GLY A 78 0.80 -28.54 5.58
CA GLY A 78 1.68 -29.51 6.22
C GLY A 78 3.15 -29.08 6.16
N GLY A 79 3.97 -29.55 7.09
CA GLY A 79 5.43 -29.40 7.06
C GLY A 79 5.95 -27.96 7.19
N ALA A 80 6.85 -27.55 6.28
CA ALA A 80 7.56 -26.27 6.35
C ALA A 80 6.63 -25.04 6.35
N ARG A 81 5.51 -25.08 5.65
CA ARG A 81 4.54 -23.96 5.59
C ARG A 81 3.81 -23.78 6.93
N ALA A 82 3.43 -24.87 7.59
CA ALA A 82 2.84 -24.81 8.93
C ALA A 82 3.84 -24.25 9.94
N PHE A 83 5.10 -24.63 9.85
CA PHE A 83 6.17 -24.08 10.67
C PHE A 83 6.33 -22.56 10.45
N HIS A 84 6.41 -22.10 9.20
CA HIS A 84 6.48 -20.66 8.90
C HIS A 84 5.27 -19.89 9.43
N ARG A 85 4.06 -20.46 9.33
CA ARG A 85 2.85 -19.85 9.91
C ARG A 85 2.97 -19.72 11.43
N ARG A 86 3.43 -20.76 12.13
CA ARG A 86 3.66 -20.72 13.59
C ARG A 86 4.69 -19.66 14.00
N VAL A 87 5.83 -19.62 13.30
CA VAL A 87 6.87 -18.62 13.54
C VAL A 87 6.31 -17.20 13.34
N ARG A 88 5.56 -16.98 12.26
CA ARG A 88 4.93 -15.68 11.99
C ARG A 88 3.93 -15.29 13.07
N LEU A 89 3.07 -16.21 13.51
CA LEU A 89 2.11 -15.91 14.58
C LEU A 89 2.84 -15.62 15.90
N ALA A 90 3.83 -16.43 16.30
CA ALA A 90 4.64 -16.18 17.48
C ALA A 90 5.37 -14.82 17.43
N PHE A 91 5.85 -14.44 16.25
CA PHE A 91 6.46 -13.14 16.00
C PHE A 91 5.45 -11.99 16.20
N LEU A 92 4.26 -12.07 15.60
CA LEU A 92 3.21 -11.05 15.71
C LEU A 92 2.72 -10.92 17.15
N GLN A 93 2.51 -12.05 17.84
CA GLN A 93 2.09 -12.07 19.24
C GLN A 93 3.13 -11.41 20.15
N ARG A 94 4.40 -11.82 20.01
CA ARG A 94 5.48 -11.39 20.89
C ARG A 94 5.86 -9.92 20.73
N PHE A 95 5.78 -9.38 19.52
CA PHE A 95 6.36 -8.08 19.20
C PHE A 95 5.33 -7.03 18.79
N TYR A 96 4.11 -7.44 18.45
CA TYR A 96 3.09 -6.56 17.87
C TYR A 96 1.71 -6.69 18.52
N GLY A 97 1.61 -7.35 19.69
CA GLY A 97 0.40 -7.39 20.49
C GLY A 97 -0.76 -8.21 19.92
N TYR A 98 -0.52 -9.04 18.91
CA TYR A 98 -1.59 -9.85 18.32
C TYR A 98 -2.17 -10.85 19.32
N PRO A 99 -3.51 -11.07 19.35
CA PRO A 99 -4.14 -11.99 20.26
C PRO A 99 -3.71 -13.45 19.97
N VAL A 100 -3.70 -14.28 20.99
CA VAL A 100 -3.60 -15.72 20.83
C VAL A 100 -4.96 -16.19 20.31
N SER A 101 -5.06 -16.53 19.02
CA SER A 101 -6.32 -16.97 18.43
C SER A 101 -6.79 -18.27 19.09
N ALA A 102 -7.95 -18.25 19.71
CA ALA A 102 -8.63 -19.41 20.29
C ALA A 102 -9.11 -20.47 19.26
N GLY A 103 -8.86 -20.24 17.96
CA GLY A 103 -9.39 -21.03 16.85
C GLY A 103 -8.40 -22.00 16.17
N GLY A 104 -7.20 -22.17 16.70
CA GLY A 104 -6.25 -23.17 16.21
C GLY A 104 -6.45 -24.49 16.90
N THR A 105 -7.16 -25.44 16.28
CA THR A 105 -7.24 -26.84 16.72
C THR A 105 -5.84 -27.39 17.04
N GLY A 106 -5.57 -27.68 18.31
CA GLY A 106 -4.52 -28.60 18.70
C GLY A 106 -3.14 -28.05 19.04
N ALA A 107 -3.04 -26.96 19.82
CA ALA A 107 -1.82 -26.72 20.59
C ALA A 107 -2.22 -26.30 22.02
N THR A 108 -2.20 -27.28 22.91
CA THR A 108 -2.20 -27.11 24.35
C THR A 108 -1.30 -25.97 24.79
N GLY A 109 -1.74 -25.19 25.79
CA GLY A 109 -1.21 -23.96 26.39
C GLY A 109 0.29 -23.88 26.77
N ALA A 110 1.16 -24.51 26.01
CA ALA A 110 2.59 -24.27 26.07
C ALA A 110 2.94 -23.10 25.17
N GLY A 111 3.45 -22.01 25.73
CA GLY A 111 4.02 -20.88 24.99
C GLY A 111 4.99 -21.37 23.89
N PRO A 112 5.29 -20.52 22.91
CA PRO A 112 6.12 -20.92 21.77
C PRO A 112 7.41 -21.55 22.28
N GLY A 113 7.65 -22.83 21.95
CA GLY A 113 8.86 -23.55 22.34
C GLY A 113 10.10 -22.74 21.95
N GLY A 114 11.21 -22.93 22.67
CA GLY A 114 12.42 -22.11 22.53
C GLY A 114 12.86 -21.84 21.10
N TRP A 115 12.69 -22.79 20.19
CA TRP A 115 13.01 -22.67 18.77
C TRP A 115 12.11 -21.68 18.01
N THR A 116 10.82 -21.63 18.33
CA THR A 116 9.90 -20.67 17.69
C THR A 116 10.17 -19.24 18.16
N ALA A 117 10.59 -19.07 19.43
CA ALA A 117 10.99 -17.77 19.97
C ALA A 117 12.29 -17.25 19.33
N ALA A 118 13.27 -18.13 19.12
CA ALA A 118 14.52 -17.79 18.42
C ALA A 118 14.26 -17.42 16.95
N ALA A 119 13.46 -18.21 16.25
CA ALA A 119 13.06 -17.94 14.87
C ALA A 119 12.28 -16.63 14.74
N ALA A 120 11.41 -16.30 15.69
CA ALA A 120 10.67 -15.02 15.71
C ALA A 120 11.60 -13.82 15.91
N ARG A 121 12.65 -13.95 16.75
CA ARG A 121 13.68 -12.90 16.91
C ARG A 121 14.50 -12.71 15.64
N LEU A 122 14.89 -13.79 14.98
CA LEU A 122 15.61 -13.76 13.71
C LEU A 122 14.78 -13.10 12.61
N GLU A 123 13.48 -13.45 12.54
CA GLU A 123 12.56 -12.81 11.57
C GLU A 123 12.43 -11.30 11.83
N ARG A 124 12.33 -10.88 13.10
CA ARG A 124 12.32 -9.47 13.45
C ARG A 124 13.59 -8.75 13.01
N TRP A 125 14.74 -9.35 13.31
CA TRP A 125 16.03 -8.80 12.89
C TRP A 125 16.09 -8.64 11.38
N ARG A 126 15.71 -9.67 10.62
CA ARG A 126 15.66 -9.66 9.15
C ARG A 126 14.78 -8.55 8.60
N LEU A 127 13.58 -8.36 9.19
CA LEU A 127 12.64 -7.32 8.78
C LEU A 127 13.18 -5.92 9.10
N ARG A 128 13.85 -5.75 10.23
CA ARG A 128 14.51 -4.49 10.59
C ARG A 128 15.62 -4.11 9.63
N VAL A 129 16.53 -5.05 9.39
CA VAL A 129 17.67 -4.82 8.48
C VAL A 129 17.20 -4.52 7.06
N SER A 130 16.13 -5.16 6.59
CA SER A 130 15.56 -4.89 5.26
C SER A 130 14.65 -3.66 5.19
N GLY A 131 14.43 -2.94 6.30
CA GLY A 131 13.48 -1.81 6.39
C GLY A 131 12.01 -2.19 6.37
N ARG A 132 11.69 -3.48 6.27
CA ARG A 132 10.31 -4.00 6.08
C ARG A 132 9.51 -4.17 7.37
N GLU A 133 10.09 -3.89 8.54
CA GLU A 133 9.37 -3.96 9.82
C GLU A 133 8.18 -2.98 9.85
N ALA A 134 8.31 -1.81 9.21
CA ALA A 134 7.24 -0.82 9.13
C ALA A 134 6.00 -1.29 8.34
N ALA A 135 6.11 -2.33 7.50
CA ALA A 135 4.96 -2.92 6.83
C ALA A 135 4.03 -3.70 7.78
N ILE A 136 4.43 -3.89 9.05
CA ILE A 136 3.63 -4.58 10.04
C ILE A 136 2.81 -3.58 10.84
N ILE A 137 1.51 -3.80 10.85
CA ILE A 137 0.56 -3.02 11.65
C ILE A 137 0.51 -3.65 13.04
N PRO A 138 0.84 -2.92 14.13
CA PRO A 138 0.71 -3.45 15.48
C PRO A 138 -0.77 -3.60 15.85
N PHE A 139 -1.11 -4.67 16.55
CA PHE A 139 -2.46 -4.84 17.09
C PHE A 139 -2.67 -3.87 18.25
N THR A 140 -3.70 -3.05 18.17
CA THR A 140 -4.00 -2.01 19.15
C THR A 140 -5.49 -1.96 19.47
N GLY A 141 -5.82 -1.49 20.67
CA GLY A 141 -7.18 -1.29 21.14
C GLY A 141 -8.01 -2.56 21.13
N GLU A 142 -9.20 -2.48 20.57
CA GLU A 142 -10.13 -3.61 20.41
C GLU A 142 -9.94 -4.35 19.09
N GLY A 143 -8.94 -3.96 18.29
CA GLY A 143 -8.64 -4.57 17.02
C GLY A 143 -9.60 -4.17 15.89
N ARG A 144 -10.21 -2.99 15.93
CA ARG A 144 -11.06 -2.48 14.86
C ARG A 144 -10.20 -1.85 13.75
N LEU A 145 -10.18 -2.47 12.58
CA LEU A 145 -9.40 -2.03 11.43
C LEU A 145 -10.30 -1.64 10.26
N LEU A 146 -10.08 -0.44 9.74
CA LEU A 146 -10.64 0.00 8.47
C LEU A 146 -9.56 -0.06 7.39
N ASP A 147 -9.83 -0.80 6.31
CA ASP A 147 -8.99 -0.84 5.12
C ASP A 147 -9.65 -0.05 3.98
N VAL A 148 -9.05 1.07 3.63
CA VAL A 148 -9.51 1.92 2.53
C VAL A 148 -8.87 1.42 1.24
N GLY A 149 -9.69 1.12 0.22
CA GLY A 149 -9.25 0.47 -1.01
C GLY A 149 -8.85 -0.99 -0.78
N CYS A 150 -9.73 -1.76 -0.15
CA CYS A 150 -9.43 -3.14 0.24
C CYS A 150 -9.35 -4.14 -0.93
N GLY A 151 -9.67 -3.71 -2.15
CA GLY A 151 -9.68 -4.56 -3.33
C GLY A 151 -10.59 -5.78 -3.15
N THR A 152 -10.09 -6.95 -3.56
CA THR A 152 -10.80 -8.24 -3.42
C THR A 152 -10.75 -8.84 -2.00
N GLY A 153 -10.33 -8.06 -0.98
CA GLY A 153 -10.32 -8.48 0.43
C GLY A 153 -9.19 -9.44 0.84
N LYS A 154 -8.19 -9.65 -0.01
CA LYS A 154 -7.10 -10.59 0.25
C LYS A 154 -6.29 -10.28 1.52
N ASP A 155 -5.99 -9.02 1.75
CA ASP A 155 -5.27 -8.60 2.94
C ASP A 155 -6.18 -8.54 4.16
N LEU A 156 -7.45 -8.10 3.98
CA LEU A 156 -8.44 -8.12 5.05
C LEU A 156 -8.66 -9.52 5.63
N LEU A 157 -8.71 -10.56 4.79
CA LEU A 157 -8.82 -11.94 5.26
C LEU A 157 -7.67 -12.29 6.22
N ARG A 158 -6.45 -11.87 5.92
CA ARG A 158 -5.29 -12.12 6.78
C ARG A 158 -5.38 -11.40 8.12
N PHE A 159 -5.93 -10.18 8.14
CA PHE A 159 -6.18 -9.45 9.37
C PHE A 159 -7.29 -10.10 10.19
N GLN A 160 -8.39 -10.52 9.55
CA GLN A 160 -9.48 -11.23 10.20
C GLN A 160 -9.01 -12.55 10.84
N GLU A 161 -8.22 -13.36 10.09
CA GLU A 161 -7.59 -14.58 10.61
C GLU A 161 -6.62 -14.32 11.77
N ALA A 162 -6.08 -13.11 11.85
CA ALA A 162 -5.18 -12.68 12.92
C ALA A 162 -5.90 -11.99 14.10
N GLY A 163 -7.24 -12.01 14.12
CA GLY A 163 -8.06 -11.54 15.24
C GLY A 163 -8.57 -10.10 15.13
N TRP A 164 -8.39 -9.42 13.97
CA TRP A 164 -8.94 -8.09 13.75
C TRP A 164 -10.43 -8.13 13.39
N GLN A 165 -11.16 -7.13 13.88
CA GLN A 165 -12.50 -6.78 13.40
C GLN A 165 -12.34 -5.86 12.19
N VAL A 166 -12.55 -6.39 10.99
CA VAL A 166 -12.23 -5.69 9.76
C VAL A 166 -13.47 -5.07 9.12
N THR A 167 -13.31 -3.87 8.59
CA THR A 167 -14.24 -3.18 7.69
C THR A 167 -13.47 -2.76 6.46
N GLY A 168 -14.02 -2.96 5.26
CA GLY A 168 -13.44 -2.53 4.00
C GLY A 168 -14.23 -1.38 3.36
N VAL A 169 -13.54 -0.55 2.59
CA VAL A 169 -14.15 0.35 1.60
C VAL A 169 -13.46 0.10 0.27
N GLU A 170 -14.25 -0.11 -0.79
CA GLU A 170 -13.69 -0.39 -2.12
C GLU A 170 -14.52 0.31 -3.20
N ILE A 171 -13.82 1.05 -4.09
CA ILE A 171 -14.46 1.85 -5.13
C ILE A 171 -15.15 0.99 -6.19
N SER A 172 -14.57 -0.17 -6.55
CA SER A 172 -15.13 -1.10 -7.52
C SER A 172 -16.25 -1.94 -6.87
N PRO A 173 -17.51 -1.84 -7.35
CA PRO A 173 -18.59 -2.72 -6.88
C PRO A 173 -18.28 -4.20 -7.09
N TYR A 174 -17.58 -4.52 -8.19
CA TYR A 174 -17.13 -5.88 -8.51
C TYR A 174 -16.14 -6.40 -7.46
N ALA A 175 -15.04 -5.68 -7.20
CA ALA A 175 -14.05 -6.08 -6.20
C ALA A 175 -14.66 -6.13 -4.79
N ALA A 176 -15.53 -5.17 -4.44
CA ALA A 176 -16.25 -5.17 -3.16
C ALA A 176 -17.15 -6.41 -2.99
N SER A 177 -17.81 -6.87 -4.07
CA SER A 177 -18.63 -8.09 -4.04
C SER A 177 -17.77 -9.33 -3.76
N LEU A 178 -16.62 -9.45 -4.42
CA LEU A 178 -15.66 -10.54 -4.19
C LEU A 178 -15.11 -10.51 -2.75
N ALA A 179 -14.80 -9.32 -2.22
CA ALA A 179 -14.33 -9.17 -0.86
C ALA A 179 -15.40 -9.61 0.16
N ARG A 180 -16.66 -9.20 0.01
CA ARG A 180 -17.78 -9.63 0.87
C ARG A 180 -17.96 -11.15 0.86
N ALA A 181 -17.97 -11.75 -0.34
CA ALA A 181 -18.12 -13.20 -0.50
C ALA A 181 -16.99 -13.98 0.20
N ARG A 182 -15.77 -13.41 0.19
CA ARG A 182 -14.59 -14.03 0.80
C ARG A 182 -14.55 -13.90 2.32
N LEU A 183 -14.97 -12.78 2.85
CA LEU A 183 -14.72 -12.38 4.23
C LEU A 183 -15.91 -12.64 5.15
N GLY A 184 -17.14 -12.65 4.61
CA GLY A 184 -18.35 -12.60 5.43
C GLY A 184 -18.44 -11.35 6.32
N CYS A 185 -17.61 -10.30 6.04
CA CYS A 185 -17.59 -9.05 6.79
C CYS A 185 -18.12 -7.89 5.93
N GLU A 186 -18.26 -6.74 6.57
CA GLU A 186 -18.73 -5.54 5.91
C GLU A 186 -17.65 -4.96 4.97
N VAL A 187 -18.03 -4.77 3.71
CA VAL A 187 -17.28 -3.99 2.72
C VAL A 187 -18.24 -2.99 2.08
N VAL A 188 -17.95 -1.71 2.28
CA VAL A 188 -18.75 -0.61 1.72
C VAL A 188 -18.27 -0.33 0.28
N PRO A 189 -19.14 -0.46 -0.74
CA PRO A 189 -18.77 -0.13 -2.11
C PRO A 189 -18.85 1.39 -2.33
N GLY A 190 -17.94 1.93 -3.14
CA GLY A 190 -17.94 3.32 -3.55
C GLY A 190 -16.74 4.12 -3.05
N HIS A 191 -16.77 5.42 -3.31
CA HIS A 191 -15.70 6.34 -2.90
C HIS A 191 -15.60 6.46 -1.38
N PHE A 192 -14.38 6.40 -0.85
CA PHE A 192 -14.16 6.52 0.59
C PHE A 192 -14.75 7.81 1.18
N ASP A 193 -14.63 8.94 0.47
CA ASP A 193 -15.14 10.22 0.96
C ASP A 193 -16.67 10.26 1.12
N GLU A 194 -17.38 9.38 0.40
CA GLU A 194 -18.85 9.26 0.41
C GLU A 194 -19.33 8.07 1.26
N ALA A 195 -18.42 7.18 1.66
CA ALA A 195 -18.78 5.99 2.43
C ALA A 195 -19.44 6.35 3.76
N PRO A 196 -20.63 5.74 4.10
CA PRO A 196 -21.40 6.03 5.32
C PRO A 196 -20.75 5.41 6.56
N LEU A 197 -19.69 6.05 7.05
CA LEU A 197 -18.89 5.60 8.21
C LEU A 197 -19.05 6.53 9.41
N GLU A 198 -19.94 7.50 9.36
CA GLU A 198 -20.17 8.50 10.40
C GLU A 198 -20.50 7.83 11.74
N GLY A 199 -19.94 8.36 12.83
CA GLY A 199 -20.13 7.80 14.19
C GLY A 199 -19.28 6.57 14.50
N ARG A 200 -18.68 5.92 13.50
CA ARG A 200 -17.78 4.77 13.74
C ARG A 200 -16.43 5.22 14.27
N ARG A 201 -15.77 4.31 15.01
CA ARG A 201 -14.41 4.52 15.53
C ARG A 201 -13.57 3.28 15.27
N PHE A 202 -12.36 3.52 14.77
CA PHE A 202 -11.38 2.48 14.46
C PHE A 202 -10.10 2.67 15.27
N ASP A 203 -9.45 1.58 15.60
CA ASP A 203 -8.13 1.59 16.22
C ASP A 203 -7.05 1.83 15.19
N VAL A 204 -7.29 1.31 13.96
CA VAL A 204 -6.38 1.46 12.82
C VAL A 204 -7.18 1.82 11.56
N VAL A 205 -6.69 2.79 10.80
CA VAL A 205 -7.07 3.01 9.40
C VAL A 205 -5.85 2.70 8.54
N ARG A 206 -6.04 1.83 7.54
CA ARG A 206 -4.99 1.37 6.62
C ARG A 206 -5.25 1.87 5.21
N LEU A 207 -4.18 2.34 4.55
CA LEU A 207 -4.14 2.61 3.11
C LEU A 207 -2.90 1.94 2.52
N SER A 208 -3.09 1.01 1.63
CA SER A 208 -1.99 0.34 0.93
C SER A 208 -2.13 0.59 -0.57
N HIS A 209 -1.31 1.47 -1.11
CA HIS A 209 -1.40 1.91 -2.51
C HIS A 209 -2.79 2.49 -2.86
N VAL A 210 -3.24 3.46 -2.05
CA VAL A 210 -4.56 4.09 -2.22
C VAL A 210 -4.47 5.61 -2.15
N LEU A 211 -3.66 6.17 -1.25
CA LEU A 211 -3.62 7.63 -1.03
C LEU A 211 -3.22 8.40 -2.29
N GLU A 212 -2.34 7.82 -3.11
CA GLU A 212 -1.89 8.37 -4.40
C GLU A 212 -2.98 8.42 -5.46
N HIS A 213 -4.06 7.64 -5.29
CA HIS A 213 -5.20 7.60 -6.20
C HIS A 213 -6.36 8.52 -5.79
N LEU A 214 -6.38 8.97 -4.54
CA LEU A 214 -7.50 9.78 -4.03
C LEU A 214 -7.49 11.17 -4.66
N PRO A 215 -8.66 11.68 -5.14
CA PRO A 215 -8.73 13.00 -5.77
C PRO A 215 -8.33 14.15 -4.84
N SER A 216 -8.63 14.06 -3.54
CA SER A 216 -8.21 15.03 -2.52
C SER A 216 -7.71 14.33 -1.26
N PRO A 217 -6.41 13.95 -1.23
CA PRO A 217 -5.79 13.34 -0.07
C PRO A 217 -5.99 14.11 1.23
N ARG A 218 -5.96 15.44 1.18
CA ARG A 218 -6.19 16.30 2.36
C ARG A 218 -7.59 16.11 2.94
N LYS A 219 -8.63 16.12 2.11
CA LYS A 219 -10.03 15.90 2.54
C LYS A 219 -10.21 14.50 3.13
N SER A 220 -9.69 13.48 2.43
CA SER A 220 -9.80 12.08 2.84
C SER A 220 -9.07 11.84 4.16
N LEU A 221 -7.87 12.40 4.36
CA LEU A 221 -7.15 12.33 5.63
C LEU A 221 -7.93 13.00 6.77
N GLY A 222 -8.60 14.13 6.52
CA GLY A 222 -9.50 14.76 7.49
C GLY A 222 -10.67 13.85 7.90
N LYS A 223 -11.25 13.07 6.97
CA LYS A 223 -12.27 12.05 7.28
C LYS A 223 -11.66 10.90 8.09
N MET A 224 -10.50 10.39 7.72
CA MET A 224 -9.79 9.33 8.46
C MET A 224 -9.45 9.76 9.88
N HIS A 225 -9.03 11.01 10.06
CA HIS A 225 -8.77 11.56 11.38
C HIS A 225 -10.01 11.49 12.28
N ARG A 226 -11.19 11.84 11.76
CA ARG A 226 -12.45 11.74 12.52
C ARG A 226 -12.86 10.29 12.83
N LEU A 227 -12.54 9.35 11.94
CA LEU A 227 -12.87 7.92 12.10
C LEU A 227 -11.93 7.18 13.05
N LEU A 228 -10.70 7.62 13.23
CA LEU A 228 -9.80 7.05 14.21
C LEU A 228 -10.20 7.47 15.63
N ARG A 229 -10.01 6.60 16.62
CA ARG A 229 -10.06 6.99 18.04
C ARG A 229 -8.87 7.89 18.39
N PRO A 230 -8.92 8.69 19.47
CA PRO A 230 -7.73 9.37 19.98
C PRO A 230 -6.59 8.37 20.22
N GLY A 231 -5.39 8.68 19.77
CA GLY A 231 -4.25 7.75 19.79
C GLY A 231 -4.34 6.60 18.77
N GLY A 232 -5.38 6.56 17.93
CA GLY A 232 -5.52 5.56 16.87
C GLY A 232 -4.45 5.69 15.78
N LEU A 233 -4.14 4.59 15.12
CA LEU A 233 -3.06 4.48 14.13
C LEU A 233 -3.57 4.66 12.71
N LEU A 234 -2.99 5.60 11.98
CA LEU A 234 -3.06 5.67 10.53
C LEU A 234 -1.82 4.99 9.94
N TRP A 235 -2.02 3.95 9.15
CA TRP A 235 -0.97 3.25 8.43
C TRP A 235 -1.11 3.49 6.93
N ILE A 236 -0.05 4.02 6.31
CA ILE A 236 -0.02 4.35 4.88
C ILE A 236 1.18 3.70 4.23
N GLU A 237 0.95 3.08 3.07
CA GLU A 237 1.99 2.63 2.16
C GLU A 237 1.71 3.20 0.77
N VAL A 238 2.70 3.93 0.21
CA VAL A 238 2.62 4.58 -1.12
C VAL A 238 3.95 4.48 -1.85
N PRO A 239 3.99 4.69 -3.18
CA PRO A 239 5.24 4.84 -3.92
C PRO A 239 6.08 6.01 -3.38
N ASN A 240 7.41 5.79 -3.32
CA ASN A 240 8.35 6.82 -2.89
C ASN A 240 8.93 7.57 -4.08
N ALA A 241 8.43 8.76 -4.35
CA ALA A 241 8.93 9.61 -5.44
C ALA A 241 10.35 10.17 -5.19
N ALA A 242 10.89 10.08 -3.97
CA ALA A 242 12.28 10.42 -3.68
C ALA A 242 13.25 9.23 -3.81
N SER A 243 12.75 8.04 -4.20
CA SER A 243 13.53 6.81 -4.25
C SER A 243 14.67 6.88 -5.27
N LEU A 244 15.72 6.09 -4.99
CA LEU A 244 16.79 5.87 -5.97
C LEU A 244 16.26 5.10 -7.20
N GLU A 245 15.26 4.24 -7.03
CA GLU A 245 14.60 3.53 -8.13
C GLU A 245 14.00 4.51 -9.16
N ARG A 246 13.26 5.54 -8.71
CA ARG A 246 12.74 6.58 -9.61
C ARG A 246 13.85 7.29 -10.37
N ARG A 247 14.96 7.61 -9.70
CA ARG A 247 16.13 8.26 -10.33
C ARG A 247 16.82 7.35 -11.35
N LEU A 248 16.91 6.05 -11.05
CA LEU A 248 17.52 5.06 -11.93
C LEU A 248 16.69 4.79 -13.19
N PHE A 249 15.38 4.62 -13.02
CA PHE A 249 14.49 4.23 -14.11
C PHE A 249 13.85 5.40 -14.86
N HIS A 250 13.95 6.62 -14.31
CA HIS A 250 13.39 7.83 -14.92
C HIS A 250 11.94 7.63 -15.41
N GLY A 251 11.67 7.84 -16.71
CA GLY A 251 10.36 7.66 -17.32
C GLY A 251 9.82 6.23 -17.29
N HIS A 252 10.69 5.22 -17.12
CA HIS A 252 10.29 3.80 -17.04
C HIS A 252 9.96 3.32 -15.63
N TRP A 253 10.03 4.21 -14.63
CA TRP A 253 9.67 3.86 -13.26
C TRP A 253 8.21 3.39 -13.20
N PHE A 254 8.00 2.14 -12.80
CA PHE A 254 6.68 1.49 -12.84
C PHE A 254 5.62 2.24 -12.02
N GLN A 255 6.04 2.87 -10.95
CA GLN A 255 5.16 3.55 -10.01
C GLN A 255 4.70 4.96 -10.49
N TRP A 256 5.03 5.37 -11.72
CA TRP A 256 4.32 6.48 -12.33
C TRP A 256 2.83 6.16 -12.52
N ASP A 257 2.50 4.97 -12.97
CA ASP A 257 1.16 4.40 -13.21
C ASP A 257 0.11 5.44 -13.65
N LEU A 258 0.46 6.20 -14.71
CA LEU A 258 -0.38 7.27 -15.23
C LEU A 258 -1.60 6.70 -15.99
N PRO A 259 -2.78 7.32 -15.87
CA PRO A 259 -3.13 8.47 -15.03
C PRO A 259 -3.69 8.09 -13.66
N ARG A 260 -3.59 6.83 -13.22
CA ARG A 260 -4.16 6.31 -11.97
C ARG A 260 -3.54 6.92 -10.72
N HIS A 261 -2.19 7.09 -10.71
CA HIS A 261 -1.50 7.81 -9.66
C HIS A 261 -1.62 9.32 -9.88
N LEU A 262 -2.53 9.96 -9.14
CA LEU A 262 -2.75 11.40 -9.20
C LEU A 262 -1.68 12.18 -8.44
N TYR A 263 -1.04 11.55 -7.46
CA TYR A 263 0.00 12.12 -6.61
C TYR A 263 1.20 11.18 -6.47
N HIS A 264 2.40 11.78 -6.36
CA HIS A 264 3.64 11.05 -6.13
C HIS A 264 4.34 11.63 -4.90
N PHE A 265 4.18 10.95 -3.78
CA PHE A 265 4.65 11.44 -2.49
C PHE A 265 6.15 11.19 -2.29
N THR A 266 6.81 12.16 -1.68
CA THR A 266 8.11 11.99 -1.03
C THR A 266 7.89 11.87 0.49
N PRO A 267 8.88 11.37 1.27
CA PRO A 267 8.78 11.41 2.73
C PRO A 267 8.45 12.81 3.27
N ALA A 268 9.05 13.85 2.71
CA ALA A 268 8.83 15.22 3.15
C ALA A 268 7.40 15.72 2.89
N THR A 269 6.89 15.50 1.67
CA THR A 269 5.54 15.97 1.28
C THR A 269 4.45 15.19 2.01
N LEU A 270 4.60 13.87 2.20
CA LEU A 270 3.64 13.07 2.94
C LEU A 270 3.62 13.42 4.44
N VAL A 271 4.80 13.58 5.07
CA VAL A 271 4.90 13.98 6.47
C VAL A 271 4.27 15.36 6.71
N ARG A 272 4.49 16.32 5.79
CA ARG A 272 3.85 17.63 5.86
C ARG A 272 2.33 17.51 5.74
N LEU A 273 1.82 16.78 4.75
CA LEU A 273 0.38 16.58 4.55
C LEU A 273 -0.27 15.95 5.80
N LEU A 274 0.37 14.97 6.42
CA LEU A 274 -0.12 14.33 7.62
C LEU A 274 -0.19 15.30 8.80
N ARG A 275 0.86 16.11 9.02
CA ARG A 275 0.87 17.13 10.07
C ARG A 275 -0.22 18.19 9.86
N ASP A 276 -0.36 18.65 8.62
CA ASP A 276 -1.36 19.65 8.23
C ASP A 276 -2.81 19.13 8.37
N THR A 277 -3.00 17.82 8.51
CA THR A 277 -4.30 17.15 8.69
C THR A 277 -4.51 16.56 10.10
N GLY A 278 -3.68 16.97 11.08
CA GLY A 278 -3.85 16.63 12.50
C GLY A 278 -3.22 15.30 12.91
N PHE A 279 -2.38 14.72 12.07
CA PHE A 279 -1.66 13.49 12.42
C PHE A 279 -0.23 13.78 12.87
N ARG A 280 0.25 12.95 13.79
CA ARG A 280 1.65 12.94 14.23
C ARG A 280 2.37 11.72 13.68
N PRO A 281 3.24 11.87 12.65
CA PRO A 281 4.07 10.79 12.14
C PRO A 281 5.00 10.23 13.22
N ARG A 282 5.02 8.89 13.37
CA ARG A 282 5.86 8.15 14.33
C ARG A 282 6.95 7.36 13.64
N THR A 283 6.63 6.76 12.51
CA THR A 283 7.55 5.96 11.70
C THR A 283 7.47 6.42 10.27
N VAL A 284 8.62 6.66 9.64
CA VAL A 284 8.74 6.95 8.21
C VAL A 284 9.85 6.05 7.67
N LYS A 285 9.50 5.10 6.83
CA LYS A 285 10.44 4.12 6.28
C LYS A 285 10.25 3.95 4.79
N CYS A 286 11.37 3.80 4.08
CA CYS A 286 11.40 3.54 2.65
C CYS A 286 12.06 2.18 2.41
N ASP A 287 11.26 1.16 2.04
CA ASP A 287 11.77 -0.17 1.76
C ASP A 287 11.79 -0.47 0.25
N GLY A 288 12.57 -1.47 -0.12
CA GLY A 288 12.64 -1.97 -1.50
C GLY A 288 11.69 -3.14 -1.74
N ARG A 289 10.97 -3.11 -2.86
CA ARG A 289 10.08 -4.19 -3.29
C ARG A 289 10.50 -4.74 -4.64
N MET A 290 11.00 -5.98 -4.63
CA MET A 290 11.46 -6.64 -5.86
C MET A 290 10.42 -6.65 -6.98
N ALA A 291 9.14 -6.75 -6.65
CA ALA A 291 8.07 -6.75 -7.65
C ALA A 291 8.09 -5.46 -8.48
N PHE A 292 8.15 -4.30 -7.83
CA PHE A 292 8.12 -2.99 -8.52
C PHE A 292 9.44 -2.66 -9.23
N PHE A 293 10.57 -3.04 -8.63
CA PHE A 293 11.87 -2.95 -9.28
C PHE A 293 11.91 -3.78 -10.57
N ALA A 294 11.39 -5.02 -10.51
CA ALA A 294 11.34 -5.91 -11.66
C ALA A 294 10.45 -5.39 -12.79
N GLU A 295 9.32 -4.76 -12.47
CA GLU A 295 8.45 -4.11 -13.45
C GLU A 295 9.15 -2.92 -14.11
N SER A 296 9.81 -2.06 -13.32
CA SER A 296 10.56 -0.91 -13.85
C SER A 296 11.70 -1.35 -14.79
N LEU A 297 12.48 -2.36 -14.38
CA LEU A 297 13.53 -2.91 -15.23
C LEU A 297 12.98 -3.57 -16.48
N ALA A 298 11.87 -4.30 -16.36
CA ALA A 298 11.20 -4.90 -17.52
C ALA A 298 10.72 -3.84 -18.50
N ASN A 299 10.21 -2.69 -18.04
CA ASN A 299 9.85 -1.56 -18.91
C ASN A 299 11.06 -1.08 -19.72
N VAL A 300 12.20 -0.82 -19.06
CA VAL A 300 13.45 -0.42 -19.75
C VAL A 300 13.88 -1.44 -20.80
N LEU A 301 13.92 -2.72 -20.41
CA LEU A 301 14.41 -3.79 -21.27
C LEU A 301 13.47 -4.05 -22.46
N THR A 302 12.17 -3.93 -22.26
CA THR A 302 11.18 -4.10 -23.32
C THR A 302 11.26 -2.95 -24.33
N GLU A 303 11.33 -1.71 -23.85
CA GLU A 303 11.30 -0.54 -24.73
C GLU A 303 12.65 -0.34 -25.44
N ARG A 304 13.77 -0.47 -24.72
CA ARG A 304 15.10 -0.13 -25.24
C ARG A 304 15.77 -1.28 -26.00
N PHE A 305 15.47 -2.54 -25.61
CA PHE A 305 16.08 -3.73 -26.15
C PHE A 305 15.10 -4.71 -26.78
N ARG A 306 13.81 -4.37 -26.82
CA ARG A 306 12.72 -5.21 -27.34
C ARG A 306 12.66 -6.62 -26.74
N LEU A 307 13.15 -6.79 -25.52
CA LEU A 307 13.09 -8.05 -24.81
C LEU A 307 11.68 -8.35 -24.34
N ARG A 308 11.31 -9.63 -24.31
CA ARG A 308 10.04 -10.05 -23.72
C ARG A 308 10.00 -9.67 -22.23
N ARG A 309 8.92 -9.08 -21.76
CA ARG A 309 8.73 -8.64 -20.36
C ARG A 309 9.07 -9.71 -19.32
N ALA A 310 8.72 -10.99 -19.60
CA ALA A 310 9.05 -12.13 -18.75
C ALA A 310 10.57 -12.35 -18.59
N VAL A 311 11.36 -12.10 -19.63
CA VAL A 311 12.83 -12.17 -19.61
C VAL A 311 13.38 -11.04 -18.72
N GLY A 312 12.86 -9.83 -18.90
CA GLY A 312 13.24 -8.68 -18.08
C GLY A 312 13.01 -8.94 -16.59
N LYS A 313 11.88 -9.53 -16.20
CA LYS A 313 11.60 -9.90 -14.80
C LYS A 313 12.55 -10.95 -14.24
N LYS A 314 12.98 -11.92 -15.06
CA LYS A 314 14.01 -12.90 -14.62
C LYS A 314 15.36 -12.23 -14.39
N ILE A 315 15.79 -11.34 -15.28
CA ILE A 315 17.04 -10.57 -15.13
C ILE A 315 16.98 -9.71 -13.88
N ALA A 316 15.83 -9.13 -13.58
CA ALA A 316 15.63 -8.29 -12.38
C ALA A 316 15.94 -9.04 -11.07
N ALA A 317 15.83 -10.37 -11.04
CA ALA A 317 16.16 -11.15 -9.84
C ALA A 317 17.62 -10.97 -9.40
N LEU A 318 18.52 -10.66 -10.33
CA LEU A 318 19.92 -10.32 -10.05
C LEU A 318 20.06 -9.01 -9.27
N GLY A 319 19.07 -8.11 -9.37
CA GLY A 319 18.99 -6.85 -8.60
C GLY A 319 18.57 -7.00 -7.14
N LYS A 320 18.23 -8.22 -6.70
CA LYS A 320 17.73 -8.46 -5.33
C LYS A 320 18.64 -7.91 -4.22
N PRO A 321 19.98 -8.09 -4.25
CA PRO A 321 20.86 -7.50 -3.24
C PRO A 321 20.78 -5.97 -3.20
N LEU A 322 20.70 -5.33 -4.37
CA LEU A 322 20.57 -3.87 -4.48
C LEU A 322 19.26 -3.40 -3.84
N VAL A 323 18.13 -4.04 -4.17
CA VAL A 323 16.81 -3.68 -3.63
C VAL A 323 16.79 -3.79 -2.09
N TYR A 324 17.41 -4.85 -1.53
CA TYR A 324 17.54 -4.99 -0.09
C TYR A 324 18.46 -3.91 0.52
N ALA A 325 19.57 -3.59 -0.12
CA ALA A 325 20.48 -2.54 0.34
C ALA A 325 19.80 -1.16 0.33
N LEU A 326 19.00 -0.86 -0.70
CA LEU A 326 18.19 0.37 -0.76
C LEU A 326 17.16 0.44 0.38
N GLY A 327 16.51 -0.67 0.71
CA GLY A 327 15.60 -0.75 1.85
C GLY A 327 16.32 -0.52 3.19
N ALA A 328 17.47 -1.16 3.39
CA ALA A 328 18.31 -0.97 4.57
C ALA A 328 18.79 0.48 4.71
N ALA A 329 19.14 1.12 3.59
CA ALA A 329 19.55 2.53 3.53
C ALA A 329 18.39 3.53 3.62
N ASN A 330 17.13 3.07 3.78
CA ASN A 330 15.92 3.91 3.78
C ASN A 330 15.74 4.73 2.49
N ARG A 331 16.11 4.16 1.33
CA ARG A 331 16.05 4.76 -0.02
C ARG A 331 15.25 3.96 -1.03
N GLY A 332 14.48 2.99 -0.55
CA GLY A 332 13.67 2.09 -1.38
C GLY A 332 12.50 2.79 -2.06
N GLY A 333 11.87 2.05 -3.00
CA GLY A 333 10.79 2.54 -3.86
C GLY A 333 9.43 2.68 -3.19
N ILE A 334 9.26 2.15 -1.97
CA ILE A 334 8.00 2.20 -1.20
C ILE A 334 8.21 2.99 0.08
N LEU A 335 7.30 3.91 0.34
CA LEU A 335 7.24 4.73 1.54
C LEU A 335 6.11 4.23 2.44
N THR A 336 6.47 3.75 3.63
CA THR A 336 5.53 3.37 4.69
C THR A 336 5.58 4.37 5.82
N VAL A 337 4.41 4.88 6.22
CA VAL A 337 4.28 5.82 7.34
C VAL A 337 3.27 5.29 8.36
N HIS A 338 3.68 5.31 9.63
CA HIS A 338 2.78 5.19 10.77
C HIS A 338 2.58 6.57 11.36
N ALA A 339 1.34 7.02 11.47
CA ALA A 339 1.00 8.27 12.13
C ALA A 339 -0.12 8.03 13.14
N VAL A 340 -0.14 8.79 14.20
CA VAL A 340 -1.19 8.69 15.22
C VAL A 340 -2.07 9.93 15.18
N ARG A 341 -3.36 9.73 15.44
CA ARG A 341 -4.28 10.80 15.75
C ARG A 341 -3.95 11.34 17.14
N ASP A 342 -3.63 12.63 17.24
CA ASP A 342 -3.51 13.31 18.55
C ASP A 342 -4.86 13.52 19.20
#